data_517e9358d10368ce56d6467d9760fe7c
#
_entry.id   517e9358d10368ce56d6467d9760fe7c
#
_cell.length_a   1.000
_cell.length_b   1.000
_cell.length_c   1.000
_cell.angle_alpha   90.00
_cell.angle_beta   90.00
_cell.angle_gamma   90.00
#
_symmetry.space_group_name_H-M   'P 1'
#
loop_
_entity.id
_entity.type
_entity.pdbx_description
1 polymer ?
#
loop_
_entity_poly.entity_id
_entity_poly.type
_entity_poly.pdbx_seq_one_letter_code
_entity_poly.pdbx_strand_id
1 'polypeptide(L)'
;MAPVMRMTLNLNPGVSYSSMSEGQRTSGARLAEAGVRATRQRLLVLETLAREPHDATAQEIYARLRQGGEPVGLATVYRTLALLSEHGVVDEFAHRPGETCYRVCGEGHHHHLVCARCHGVAELEGCELDEWLVRASREHGFQPTSHTLEVVGLCAFCQAA
;
A
#
# COMPACT_ATOMS: atom_id res chain seq x y z
N MET A 1 -18.82 18.91 25.78
CA MET A 1 -17.67 19.23 24.89
C MET A 1 -16.44 18.54 25.50
N ALA A 2 -16.02 17.43 24.97
CA ALA A 2 -14.81 16.73 25.41
C ALA A 2 -13.58 17.42 24.78
N PRO A 3 -12.47 17.60 25.51
CA PRO A 3 -11.28 18.21 24.95
C PRO A 3 -10.64 17.29 23.90
N VAL A 4 -10.42 17.84 22.72
CA VAL A 4 -9.62 17.18 21.68
C VAL A 4 -8.18 17.12 22.19
N MET A 5 -7.74 15.93 22.54
CA MET A 5 -6.37 15.66 22.95
C MET A 5 -5.47 15.84 21.72
N ARG A 6 -4.78 16.97 21.63
CA ARG A 6 -3.72 17.20 20.66
C ARG A 6 -2.54 16.33 21.02
N MET A 7 -2.44 15.21 20.34
CA MET A 7 -1.24 14.37 20.37
C MET A 7 -0.17 15.06 19.53
N THR A 8 0.77 15.73 20.17
CA THR A 8 1.98 16.24 19.52
C THR A 8 2.87 15.03 19.22
N LEU A 9 2.86 14.57 17.97
CA LEU A 9 3.81 13.60 17.47
C LEU A 9 5.20 14.23 17.49
N ASN A 10 6.00 13.83 18.45
CA ASN A 10 7.42 14.18 18.53
C ASN A 10 8.16 13.30 17.50
N LEU A 11 8.26 13.80 16.26
CA LEU A 11 8.93 13.12 15.16
C LEU A 11 10.43 13.16 15.43
N ASN A 12 10.96 12.06 15.92
CA ASN A 12 12.40 11.83 16.09
C ASN A 12 13.10 11.89 14.72
N PRO A 13 14.14 12.74 14.50
CA PRO A 13 14.81 12.90 13.21
C PRO A 13 15.71 11.72 12.79
N GLY A 14 15.53 10.55 13.41
CA GLY A 14 16.32 9.35 13.18
C GLY A 14 15.62 8.23 12.41
N VAL A 15 14.42 8.44 11.86
CA VAL A 15 13.79 7.45 10.99
C VAL A 15 14.49 7.49 9.65
N SER A 16 15.47 6.59 9.46
CA SER A 16 15.99 6.33 8.13
C SER A 16 14.84 5.80 7.28
N TYR A 17 14.52 6.52 6.23
CA TYR A 17 13.77 5.97 5.12
C TYR A 17 14.60 4.81 4.57
N SER A 18 14.33 3.61 5.06
CA SER A 18 14.90 2.39 4.50
C SER A 18 14.26 2.19 3.12
N SER A 19 14.74 3.00 2.18
CA SER A 19 14.66 2.63 0.80
C SER A 19 15.65 1.49 0.65
N MET A 20 15.11 0.30 0.32
CA MET A 20 15.79 -0.69 -0.48
C MET A 20 16.66 -1.71 0.17
N SER A 21 16.40 -2.82 -0.38
CA SER A 21 17.20 -4.03 -0.59
C SER A 21 16.89 -5.18 0.36
N GLU A 22 15.67 -5.59 0.35
CA GLU A 22 15.44 -7.02 0.26
C GLU A 22 15.49 -7.38 -1.22
N GLY A 23 16.33 -8.37 -1.56
CA GLY A 23 16.61 -8.75 -2.95
C GLY A 23 15.30 -8.87 -3.74
N GLN A 24 15.22 -8.12 -4.84
CA GLN A 24 14.02 -8.01 -5.68
C GLN A 24 13.48 -9.40 -6.00
N ARG A 25 12.52 -9.86 -5.21
CA ARG A 25 11.76 -11.06 -5.55
C ARG A 25 11.08 -10.81 -6.87
N THR A 26 11.21 -11.75 -7.79
CA THR A 26 10.55 -11.64 -9.09
C THR A 26 9.04 -11.61 -8.90
N SER A 27 8.33 -10.87 -9.74
CA SER A 27 6.85 -10.87 -9.73
C SER A 27 6.26 -12.28 -9.79
N GLY A 28 6.95 -13.20 -10.46
CA GLY A 28 6.55 -14.61 -10.50
C GLY A 28 6.65 -15.31 -9.14
N ALA A 29 7.69 -15.06 -8.36
CA ALA A 29 7.85 -15.60 -7.02
C ALA A 29 6.76 -15.09 -6.07
N ARG A 30 6.48 -13.76 -6.09
CA ARG A 30 5.40 -13.16 -5.29
C ARG A 30 4.04 -13.79 -5.58
N LEU A 31 3.71 -13.98 -6.87
CA LEU A 31 2.46 -14.64 -7.27
C LEU A 31 2.39 -16.08 -6.77
N ALA A 32 3.48 -16.83 -6.88
CA ALA A 32 3.53 -18.23 -6.45
C ALA A 32 3.35 -18.37 -4.93
N GLU A 33 4.00 -17.54 -4.13
CA GLU A 33 3.90 -17.51 -2.67
C GLU A 33 2.48 -17.14 -2.21
N ALA A 34 1.83 -16.23 -2.91
CA ALA A 34 0.43 -15.85 -2.67
C ALA A 34 -0.60 -16.88 -3.20
N GLY A 35 -0.16 -17.99 -3.80
CA GLY A 35 -1.05 -18.99 -4.40
C GLY A 35 -1.75 -18.51 -5.67
N VAL A 36 -1.28 -17.42 -6.26
CA VAL A 36 -1.88 -16.82 -7.47
C VAL A 36 -1.19 -17.38 -8.71
N ARG A 37 -1.97 -18.01 -9.61
CA ARG A 37 -1.43 -18.52 -10.87
C ARG A 37 -0.79 -17.38 -11.68
N ALA A 38 0.49 -17.50 -11.99
CA ALA A 38 1.21 -16.58 -12.85
C ALA A 38 0.72 -16.73 -14.32
N THR A 39 0.09 -15.67 -14.82
CA THR A 39 -0.24 -15.52 -16.24
C THR A 39 0.52 -14.33 -16.80
N ARG A 40 0.76 -14.30 -18.12
CA ARG A 40 1.45 -13.16 -18.76
C ARG A 40 0.82 -11.82 -18.37
N GLN A 41 -0.51 -11.73 -18.39
CA GLN A 41 -1.21 -10.47 -18.08
C GLN A 41 -1.01 -10.05 -16.61
N ARG A 42 -1.07 -10.99 -15.65
CA ARG A 42 -0.83 -10.70 -14.23
C ARG A 42 0.60 -10.26 -13.96
N LEU A 43 1.56 -10.93 -14.60
CA LEU A 43 2.97 -10.54 -14.51
C LEU A 43 3.18 -9.13 -15.06
N LEU A 44 2.65 -8.81 -16.24
CA LEU A 44 2.75 -7.47 -16.83
C LEU A 44 2.16 -6.38 -15.94
N VAL A 45 1.00 -6.62 -15.35
CA VAL A 45 0.36 -5.66 -14.42
C VAL A 45 1.21 -5.48 -13.18
N LEU A 46 1.63 -6.56 -12.53
CA LEU A 46 2.44 -6.51 -11.30
C LEU A 46 3.82 -5.89 -11.56
N GLU A 47 4.49 -6.23 -12.64
CA GLU A 47 5.78 -5.66 -13.03
C GLU A 47 5.68 -4.18 -13.36
N THR A 48 4.58 -3.75 -14.00
CA THR A 48 4.35 -2.33 -14.30
C THR A 48 4.15 -1.56 -13.00
N LEU A 49 3.31 -2.06 -12.09
CA LEU A 49 3.09 -1.45 -10.78
C LEU A 49 4.40 -1.40 -9.95
N ALA A 50 5.18 -2.46 -9.95
CA ALA A 50 6.45 -2.52 -9.21
C ALA A 50 7.52 -1.53 -9.68
N ARG A 51 7.38 -0.98 -10.90
CA ARG A 51 8.27 0.07 -11.43
C ARG A 51 7.81 1.49 -11.12
N GLU A 52 6.57 1.65 -10.65
CA GLU A 52 6.08 2.98 -10.29
C GLU A 52 6.77 3.45 -8.99
N PRO A 53 7.25 4.69 -8.96
CA PRO A 53 7.92 5.25 -7.78
C PRO A 53 6.94 5.50 -6.61
N HIS A 54 5.66 5.60 -6.92
CA HIS A 54 4.56 5.85 -6.00
C HIS A 54 3.45 4.84 -6.22
N ASP A 55 2.39 4.93 -5.41
CA ASP A 55 1.16 4.21 -5.68
C ASP A 55 0.55 4.65 -7.02
N ALA A 56 -0.17 3.76 -7.66
CA ALA A 56 -0.79 4.03 -8.95
C ALA A 56 -2.23 3.48 -9.03
N THR A 57 -3.07 4.19 -9.77
CA THR A 57 -4.43 3.74 -10.10
C THR A 57 -4.41 2.70 -11.22
N ALA A 58 -5.50 1.96 -11.37
CA ALA A 58 -5.66 1.01 -12.48
C ALA A 58 -5.56 1.71 -13.86
N GLN A 59 -6.05 2.95 -13.96
CA GLN A 59 -5.94 3.73 -15.19
C GLN A 59 -4.49 4.12 -15.50
N GLU A 60 -3.71 4.52 -14.51
CA GLU A 60 -2.30 4.86 -14.69
C GLU A 60 -1.50 3.63 -15.15
N ILE A 61 -1.71 2.47 -14.50
CA ILE A 61 -1.09 1.20 -14.91
C ILE A 61 -1.51 0.81 -16.33
N TYR A 62 -2.81 0.93 -16.67
CA TYR A 62 -3.27 0.69 -18.03
C TYR A 62 -2.61 1.61 -19.06
N ALA A 63 -2.48 2.91 -18.74
CA ALA A 63 -1.80 3.87 -19.62
C ALA A 63 -0.33 3.47 -19.87
N ARG A 64 0.41 3.03 -18.84
CA ARG A 64 1.79 2.54 -18.97
C ARG A 64 1.87 1.29 -19.87
N LEU A 65 0.99 0.31 -19.63
CA LEU A 65 0.92 -0.90 -20.46
C LEU A 65 0.64 -0.58 -21.92
N ARG A 66 -0.28 0.34 -22.18
CA ARG A 66 -0.59 0.82 -23.54
C ARG A 66 0.59 1.51 -24.21
N GLN A 67 1.31 2.37 -23.49
CA GLN A 67 2.54 3.03 -23.98
C GLN A 67 3.63 2.01 -24.31
N GLY A 68 3.73 0.93 -23.52
CA GLY A 68 4.63 -0.19 -23.78
C GLY A 68 4.17 -1.14 -24.90
N GLY A 69 3.02 -0.91 -25.53
CA GLY A 69 2.48 -1.77 -26.58
C GLY A 69 1.91 -3.10 -26.08
N GLU A 70 1.70 -3.24 -24.78
CA GLU A 70 1.20 -4.49 -24.22
C GLU A 70 -0.32 -4.67 -24.42
N PRO A 71 -0.77 -5.85 -24.90
CA PRO A 71 -2.17 -6.09 -25.24
C PRO A 71 -3.01 -6.46 -24.00
N VAL A 72 -3.03 -5.60 -22.97
CA VAL A 72 -3.81 -5.78 -21.76
C VAL A 72 -4.93 -4.74 -21.72
N GLY A 73 -6.17 -5.19 -21.61
CA GLY A 73 -7.34 -4.29 -21.52
C GLY A 73 -7.55 -3.75 -20.10
N LEU A 74 -8.14 -2.56 -19.98
CA LEU A 74 -8.40 -1.88 -18.71
C LEU A 74 -9.19 -2.77 -17.71
N ALA A 75 -10.21 -3.47 -18.16
CA ALA A 75 -10.98 -4.39 -17.31
C ALA A 75 -10.12 -5.55 -16.76
N THR A 76 -9.09 -5.97 -17.52
CA THR A 76 -8.13 -6.99 -17.04
C THR A 76 -7.20 -6.41 -15.99
N VAL A 77 -6.76 -5.15 -16.13
CA VAL A 77 -5.95 -4.46 -15.12
C VAL A 77 -6.72 -4.38 -13.80
N TYR A 78 -7.96 -3.89 -13.81
CA TYR A 78 -8.82 -3.82 -12.62
C TYR A 78 -8.97 -5.18 -11.94
N ARG A 79 -9.38 -6.21 -12.70
CA ARG A 79 -9.54 -7.57 -12.14
C ARG A 79 -8.25 -8.15 -11.59
N THR A 80 -7.13 -7.83 -12.22
CA THR A 80 -5.82 -8.30 -11.74
C THR A 80 -5.45 -7.61 -10.46
N LEU A 81 -5.55 -6.28 -10.37
CA LEU A 81 -5.20 -5.53 -9.17
C LEU A 81 -6.08 -5.94 -7.99
N ALA A 82 -7.40 -6.08 -8.19
CA ALA A 82 -8.32 -6.57 -7.16
C ALA A 82 -7.93 -7.99 -6.67
N LEU A 83 -7.60 -8.91 -7.58
CA LEU A 83 -7.12 -10.24 -7.21
C LEU A 83 -5.81 -10.17 -6.42
N LEU A 84 -4.86 -9.32 -6.84
CA LEU A 84 -3.58 -9.18 -6.17
C LEU A 84 -3.72 -8.60 -4.77
N SER A 85 -4.64 -7.65 -4.58
CA SER A 85 -4.98 -7.09 -3.28
C SER A 85 -5.64 -8.12 -2.37
N GLU A 86 -6.63 -8.88 -2.86
CA GLU A 86 -7.28 -9.96 -2.12
C GLU A 86 -6.29 -11.00 -1.60
N HIS A 87 -5.21 -11.23 -2.34
CA HIS A 87 -4.14 -12.16 -1.97
C HIS A 87 -2.94 -11.51 -1.27
N GLY A 88 -3.03 -10.23 -0.90
CA GLY A 88 -1.96 -9.53 -0.18
C GLY A 88 -0.66 -9.35 -0.98
N VAL A 89 -0.72 -9.39 -2.31
CA VAL A 89 0.44 -9.14 -3.20
C VAL A 89 0.68 -7.65 -3.40
N VAL A 90 -0.40 -6.86 -3.32
CA VAL A 90 -0.39 -5.38 -3.41
C VAL A 90 -1.32 -4.81 -2.35
N ASP A 91 -1.03 -3.63 -1.87
CA ASP A 91 -1.89 -2.88 -0.97
C ASP A 91 -2.76 -1.86 -1.72
N GLU A 92 -3.93 -1.59 -1.15
CA GLU A 92 -4.87 -0.59 -1.64
C GLU A 92 -4.85 0.66 -0.77
N PHE A 93 -4.94 1.82 -1.40
CA PHE A 93 -4.98 3.12 -0.76
C PHE A 93 -6.17 3.93 -1.26
N ALA A 94 -6.83 4.65 -0.35
CA ALA A 94 -8.00 5.48 -0.65
C ALA A 94 -7.75 6.99 -0.39
N HIS A 95 -6.49 7.43 -0.35
CA HIS A 95 -6.13 8.81 -0.04
C HIS A 95 -6.44 9.79 -1.19
N ARG A 96 -6.74 9.30 -2.40
CA ARG A 96 -7.21 10.12 -3.52
C ARG A 96 -8.73 10.03 -3.60
N PRO A 97 -9.48 11.14 -3.54
CA PRO A 97 -10.95 11.11 -3.56
C PRO A 97 -11.51 10.40 -4.80
N GLY A 98 -12.29 9.34 -4.57
CA GLY A 98 -12.96 8.58 -5.64
C GLY A 98 -12.06 7.66 -6.44
N GLU A 99 -10.79 7.50 -6.06
CA GLU A 99 -9.83 6.62 -6.71
C GLU A 99 -9.29 5.56 -5.73
N THR A 100 -9.06 4.36 -6.25
CA THR A 100 -8.28 3.33 -5.56
C THR A 100 -6.89 3.28 -6.18
N CYS A 101 -5.87 3.45 -5.35
CA CYS A 101 -4.49 3.36 -5.72
C CYS A 101 -3.90 2.05 -5.21
N TYR A 102 -2.88 1.54 -5.87
CA TYR A 102 -2.24 0.27 -5.57
C TYR A 102 -0.73 0.45 -5.49
N ARG A 103 -0.09 -0.34 -4.61
CA ARG A 103 1.36 -0.38 -4.49
C ARG A 103 1.81 -1.80 -4.15
N VAL A 104 2.97 -2.19 -4.64
CA VAL A 104 3.67 -3.38 -4.14
C VAL A 104 4.39 -3.00 -2.87
N CYS A 105 3.98 -3.56 -1.74
CA CYS A 105 4.60 -3.34 -0.43
C CYS A 105 5.31 -4.58 0.10
N GLY A 106 5.91 -4.47 1.27
CA GLY A 106 6.54 -5.57 2.00
C GLY A 106 5.57 -6.68 2.37
N GLU A 107 6.12 -7.79 2.86
CA GLU A 107 5.32 -8.91 3.35
C GLU A 107 5.00 -8.73 4.83
N GLY A 108 3.89 -9.32 5.25
CA GLY A 108 3.46 -9.28 6.63
C GLY A 108 2.56 -8.08 6.98
N HIS A 109 2.23 -7.97 8.25
CA HIS A 109 1.39 -6.89 8.74
C HIS A 109 2.21 -5.60 8.85
N HIS A 110 1.78 -4.57 8.17
CA HIS A 110 2.40 -3.24 8.16
C HIS A 110 1.33 -2.15 8.00
N HIS A 111 1.75 -0.92 8.21
CA HIS A 111 0.92 0.28 8.11
C HIS A 111 1.59 1.29 7.20
N HIS A 112 0.86 2.35 6.84
CA HIS A 112 1.34 3.30 5.86
C HIS A 112 1.27 4.75 6.36
N LEU A 113 2.34 5.51 6.06
CA LEU A 113 2.32 6.97 6.06
C LEU A 113 2.26 7.45 4.61
N VAL A 114 1.22 8.19 4.27
CA VAL A 114 1.01 8.67 2.89
C VAL A 114 1.15 10.19 2.84
N CYS A 115 1.96 10.69 1.93
CA CYS A 115 2.08 12.13 1.73
C CYS A 115 0.92 12.67 0.88
N ALA A 116 0.13 13.59 1.44
CA ALA A 116 -1.00 14.21 0.75
C ALA A 116 -0.59 15.06 -0.47
N ARG A 117 0.70 15.46 -0.58
CA ARG A 117 1.15 16.33 -1.68
C ARG A 117 1.85 15.57 -2.80
N CYS A 118 2.81 14.69 -2.48
CA CYS A 118 3.58 13.97 -3.49
C CYS A 118 3.20 12.50 -3.63
N HIS A 119 2.24 12.02 -2.83
CA HIS A 119 1.77 10.63 -2.78
C HIS A 119 2.89 9.60 -2.47
N GLY A 120 4.00 10.05 -1.89
CA GLY A 120 5.03 9.15 -1.38
C GLY A 120 4.50 8.36 -0.19
N VAL A 121 4.75 7.04 -0.20
CA VAL A 121 4.32 6.11 0.85
C VAL A 121 5.53 5.60 1.60
N ALA A 122 5.47 5.62 2.93
CA ALA A 122 6.42 4.94 3.81
C ALA A 122 5.70 3.83 4.57
N GLU A 123 6.30 2.64 4.59
CA GLU A 123 5.79 1.50 5.34
C GLU A 123 6.25 1.58 6.79
N LEU A 124 5.36 1.25 7.71
CA LEU A 124 5.63 1.12 9.14
C LEU A 124 5.57 -0.35 9.49
N GLU A 125 6.72 -0.92 9.80
CA GLU A 125 6.80 -2.30 10.28
C GLU A 125 6.41 -2.37 11.77
N GLY A 126 5.73 -3.44 12.15
CA GLY A 126 5.23 -3.64 13.50
C GLY A 126 3.96 -2.85 13.80
N CYS A 127 3.23 -3.26 14.81
CA CYS A 127 1.99 -2.63 15.23
C CYS A 127 1.93 -2.53 16.76
N GLU A 128 2.14 -1.34 17.30
CA GLU A 128 1.95 -1.06 18.72
C GLU A 128 0.45 -0.93 19.10
N LEU A 129 -0.45 -0.97 18.10
CA LEU A 129 -1.89 -0.84 18.31
C LEU A 129 -2.58 -2.17 18.65
N ASP A 130 -1.93 -3.32 18.45
CA ASP A 130 -2.55 -4.64 18.61
C ASP A 130 -3.17 -4.83 19.99
N GLU A 131 -2.43 -4.53 21.04
CA GLU A 131 -2.95 -4.67 22.43
C GLU A 131 -4.12 -3.74 22.69
N TRP A 132 -4.05 -2.51 22.20
CA TRP A 132 -5.13 -1.54 22.36
C TRP A 132 -6.37 -1.97 21.57
N LEU A 133 -6.19 -2.42 20.32
CA LEU A 133 -7.29 -2.89 19.47
C LEU A 133 -7.98 -4.11 20.06
N VAL A 134 -7.23 -5.09 20.58
CA VAL A 134 -7.79 -6.28 21.21
C VAL A 134 -8.60 -5.90 22.47
N ARG A 135 -8.08 -4.99 23.29
CA ARG A 135 -8.79 -4.51 24.48
C ARG A 135 -10.08 -3.77 24.12
N ALA A 136 -10.00 -2.77 23.23
CA ALA A 136 -11.14 -2.00 22.78
C ALA A 136 -12.21 -2.87 22.11
N SER A 137 -11.81 -3.82 21.28
CA SER A 137 -12.74 -4.75 20.64
C SER A 137 -13.49 -5.61 21.65
N ARG A 138 -12.80 -6.13 22.67
CA ARG A 138 -13.42 -6.93 23.74
C ARG A 138 -14.44 -6.13 24.55
N GLU A 139 -14.15 -4.87 24.85
CA GLU A 139 -15.07 -3.98 25.57
C GLU A 139 -16.40 -3.79 24.81
N HIS A 140 -16.39 -3.92 23.50
CA HIS A 140 -17.56 -3.82 22.63
C HIS A 140 -18.10 -5.18 22.13
N GLY A 141 -17.57 -6.31 22.61
CA GLY A 141 -18.02 -7.64 22.24
C GLY A 141 -17.56 -8.10 20.85
N PHE A 142 -16.48 -7.50 20.31
CA PHE A 142 -15.90 -7.87 19.02
C PHE A 142 -14.67 -8.74 19.18
N GLN A 143 -14.46 -9.63 18.20
CA GLN A 143 -13.20 -10.34 18.00
C GLN A 143 -12.56 -9.80 16.71
N PRO A 144 -11.48 -9.01 16.80
CA PRO A 144 -10.83 -8.46 15.60
C PRO A 144 -10.19 -9.58 14.78
N THR A 145 -10.37 -9.55 13.49
CA THR A 145 -9.74 -10.49 12.53
C THR A 145 -8.64 -9.84 11.71
N SER A 146 -8.73 -8.53 11.50
CA SER A 146 -7.73 -7.74 10.78
C SER A 146 -7.91 -6.26 11.13
N HIS A 147 -6.88 -5.47 10.86
CA HIS A 147 -6.97 -4.01 10.87
C HIS A 147 -5.99 -3.41 9.87
N THR A 148 -6.26 -2.20 9.43
CA THR A 148 -5.38 -1.39 8.61
C THR A 148 -5.25 -0.01 9.22
N LEU A 149 -4.06 0.60 9.12
CA LEU A 149 -3.82 1.98 9.52
C LEU A 149 -3.13 2.70 8.36
N GLU A 150 -3.77 3.74 7.89
CA GLU A 150 -3.19 4.70 6.97
C GLU A 150 -3.18 6.08 7.63
N VAL A 151 -2.01 6.70 7.71
CA VAL A 151 -1.87 8.07 8.22
C VAL A 151 -1.49 8.98 7.08
N VAL A 152 -2.35 9.95 6.77
CA VAL A 152 -2.13 10.93 5.72
C VAL A 152 -1.52 12.19 6.31
N GLY A 153 -0.40 12.65 5.75
CA GLY A 153 0.32 13.83 6.23
C GLY A 153 1.18 14.46 5.13
N LEU A 154 2.20 15.21 5.51
CA LEU A 154 3.21 15.74 4.59
C LEU A 154 4.57 15.13 4.91
N CYS A 155 5.24 14.58 3.91
CA CYS A 155 6.61 14.10 4.07
C CYS A 155 7.60 15.27 4.30
N ALA A 156 8.78 14.99 4.81
CA ALA A 156 9.77 16.01 5.14
C ALA A 156 10.11 16.92 3.93
N PHE A 157 10.22 16.34 2.73
CA PHE A 157 10.45 17.11 1.51
C PHE A 157 9.31 18.10 1.21
N CYS A 158 8.06 17.65 1.35
CA CYS A 158 6.89 18.49 1.07
C CYS A 158 6.57 19.49 2.18
N GLN A 159 7.08 19.31 3.40
CA GLN A 159 6.99 20.30 4.47
C GLN A 159 7.95 21.46 4.23
N ALA A 160 9.11 21.21 3.62
CA ALA A 160 10.14 22.21 3.36
C ALA A 160 9.93 23.01 2.06
N ALA A 161 8.99 22.59 1.22
CA ALA A 161 8.64 23.19 -0.06
C ALA A 161 7.36 24.03 0.06
#